data_f0902b6ee52c6ccb462ea90c1b17a757
#
_entry.id   f0902b6ee52c6ccb462ea90c1b17a757
#
_cell.length_a   1.000
_cell.length_b   1.000
_cell.length_c   1.000
_cell.angle_alpha   90.00
_cell.angle_beta   90.00
_cell.angle_gamma   90.00
#
_symmetry.space_group_name_H-M   'P 1'
#
loop_
_entity.id
_entity.type
_entity.pdbx_description
1 polymer ?
#
loop_
_entity_poly.entity_id
_entity_poly.type
_entity_poly.pdbx_seq_one_letter_code
_entity_poly.pdbx_strand_id
1 'polypeptide(L)'
;MKEKLIIAAISARGYAQAAQAQAYSVITLDAFADADTQALTEQCFKIKFGENGVDEADFKHQFSQIELDSDSCFVYGSLFDTKPALLAWVAERVNLIGNSAGALQLVRSFDFFKLLDDLNIVHPEVQLSAPDDADDWLAKSLFSTGGTHVKPASMCKKDDYFQRKIEGVPVSLLFVADGKVATTIGFNQQFSAPTVEMPYRFAGAVNNVVLPLQVQQQFVEAAGKLTAALGLKGINSLDAVLEGKKLWILELNPRLSATFNLYPNLLKSHIGASSGEFVKVSNEFYLAKMSTSKAELILYADHALNIPVDFSWPDWVADIPSFENGSIKIAENEPICTVFAEAQDALAAQQLVLQKTKILKRELLHDSK
;
A
#
# COMPACT_ATOMS: atom_id res chain seq x y z
N MET A 1 -31.49 2.11 1.42
CA MET A 1 -30.51 1.08 0.95
C MET A 1 -29.15 1.46 1.52
N LYS A 2 -28.23 0.51 1.70
CA LYS A 2 -26.85 0.85 2.08
C LYS A 2 -26.15 1.46 0.86
N GLU A 3 -25.29 2.47 1.09
CA GLU A 3 -24.45 3.02 0.01
C GLU A 3 -23.50 1.93 -0.51
N LYS A 4 -23.40 1.80 -1.83
CA LYS A 4 -22.58 0.79 -2.48
C LYS A 4 -21.15 1.30 -2.63
N LEU A 5 -20.18 0.55 -2.08
CA LEU A 5 -18.77 0.86 -2.19
C LEU A 5 -18.04 -0.25 -2.96
N ILE A 6 -17.51 0.12 -4.12
CA ILE A 6 -16.70 -0.76 -4.95
C ILE A 6 -15.24 -0.50 -4.61
N ILE A 7 -14.49 -1.54 -4.29
CA ILE A 7 -13.09 -1.45 -3.88
C ILE A 7 -12.25 -2.28 -4.82
N ALA A 8 -11.24 -1.68 -5.44
CA ALA A 8 -10.30 -2.42 -6.28
C ALA A 8 -8.87 -2.27 -5.78
N ALA A 9 -8.22 -3.39 -5.45
CA ALA A 9 -6.86 -3.42 -4.93
C ALA A 9 -6.15 -4.75 -5.23
N ILE A 10 -4.83 -4.80 -5.01
CA ILE A 10 -4.08 -6.08 -5.03
C ILE A 10 -4.57 -6.96 -3.87
N SER A 11 -4.69 -6.40 -2.63
CA SER A 11 -5.47 -6.98 -1.54
C SER A 11 -6.46 -5.92 -1.05
N ALA A 12 -7.76 -6.20 -1.15
CA ALA A 12 -8.84 -5.29 -0.76
C ALA A 12 -9.36 -5.55 0.65
N ARG A 13 -8.94 -6.63 1.30
CA ARG A 13 -9.48 -7.11 2.59
C ARG A 13 -9.56 -6.01 3.65
N GLY A 14 -8.48 -5.27 3.90
CA GLY A 14 -8.45 -4.25 4.95
C GLY A 14 -9.41 -3.09 4.68
N TYR A 15 -9.57 -2.72 3.41
CA TYR A 15 -10.50 -1.67 2.99
C TYR A 15 -11.96 -2.17 3.08
N ALA A 16 -12.21 -3.43 2.70
CA ALA A 16 -13.51 -4.08 2.81
C ALA A 16 -13.94 -4.21 4.27
N GLN A 17 -13.02 -4.60 5.16
CA GLN A 17 -13.28 -4.65 6.61
C GLN A 17 -13.67 -3.28 7.17
N ALA A 18 -12.96 -2.22 6.78
CA ALA A 18 -13.28 -0.85 7.19
C ALA A 18 -14.62 -0.38 6.64
N ALA A 19 -14.98 -0.77 5.42
CA ALA A 19 -16.26 -0.43 4.78
C ALA A 19 -17.43 -1.17 5.43
N GLN A 20 -17.27 -2.47 5.69
CA GLN A 20 -18.28 -3.27 6.38
C GLN A 20 -18.56 -2.72 7.80
N ALA A 21 -17.52 -2.33 8.53
CA ALA A 21 -17.64 -1.72 9.87
C ALA A 21 -18.42 -0.39 9.86
N GLN A 22 -18.50 0.27 8.69
CA GLN A 22 -19.28 1.51 8.47
C GLN A 22 -20.62 1.25 7.76
N ALA A 23 -21.03 -0.02 7.67
CA ALA A 23 -22.31 -0.47 7.11
C ALA A 23 -22.50 -0.20 5.60
N TYR A 24 -21.42 -0.07 4.82
CA TYR A 24 -21.50 -0.06 3.35
C TYR A 24 -21.92 -1.44 2.80
N SER A 25 -22.52 -1.45 1.62
CA SER A 25 -22.65 -2.62 0.76
C SER A 25 -21.34 -2.73 -0.06
N VAL A 26 -20.53 -3.75 0.19
CA VAL A 26 -19.16 -3.83 -0.32
C VAL A 26 -19.04 -4.82 -1.46
N ILE A 27 -18.47 -4.36 -2.58
CA ILE A 27 -18.08 -5.18 -3.72
C ILE A 27 -16.57 -5.03 -3.92
N THR A 28 -15.84 -6.11 -4.15
CA THR A 28 -14.40 -6.05 -4.38
C THR A 28 -13.98 -6.59 -5.74
N LEU A 29 -12.97 -5.94 -6.33
CA LEU A 29 -12.15 -6.45 -7.41
C LEU A 29 -10.74 -6.64 -6.82
N ASP A 30 -10.35 -7.89 -6.56
CA ASP A 30 -9.21 -8.25 -5.73
C ASP A 30 -8.32 -9.26 -6.47
N ALA A 31 -6.99 -9.07 -6.45
CA ALA A 31 -6.09 -9.95 -7.16
C ALA A 31 -5.97 -11.33 -6.48
N PHE A 32 -6.11 -11.41 -5.17
CA PHE A 32 -6.05 -12.66 -4.42
C PHE A 32 -7.43 -13.28 -4.21
N ALA A 33 -8.44 -12.45 -3.94
CA ALA A 33 -9.78 -12.88 -3.54
C ALA A 33 -9.72 -13.87 -2.36
N ASP A 34 -8.97 -13.45 -1.32
CA ASP A 34 -8.76 -14.26 -0.13
C ASP A 34 -10.06 -14.62 0.58
N ALA A 35 -10.07 -15.73 1.33
CA ALA A 35 -11.27 -16.25 1.98
C ALA A 35 -11.93 -15.22 2.93
N ASP A 36 -11.13 -14.47 3.67
CA ASP A 36 -11.61 -13.41 4.56
C ASP A 36 -12.07 -12.16 3.78
N THR A 37 -11.49 -11.84 2.61
CA THR A 37 -12.04 -10.81 1.71
C THR A 37 -13.43 -11.20 1.21
N GLN A 38 -13.60 -12.45 0.75
CA GLN A 38 -14.89 -12.96 0.29
C GLN A 38 -15.94 -12.90 1.40
N ALA A 39 -15.58 -13.24 2.64
CA ALA A 39 -16.49 -13.22 3.79
C ALA A 39 -16.95 -11.79 4.19
N LEU A 40 -16.19 -10.76 3.84
CA LEU A 40 -16.46 -9.35 4.16
C LEU A 40 -17.32 -8.63 3.10
N THR A 41 -17.57 -9.26 1.94
CA THR A 41 -18.13 -8.60 0.76
C THR A 41 -19.40 -9.28 0.25
N GLU A 42 -20.29 -8.52 -0.38
CA GLU A 42 -21.46 -9.08 -1.05
C GLU A 42 -21.07 -9.82 -2.34
N GLN A 43 -20.06 -9.28 -3.03
CA GLN A 43 -19.45 -9.87 -4.23
C GLN A 43 -17.96 -9.63 -4.21
N CYS A 44 -17.19 -10.66 -4.52
CA CYS A 44 -15.73 -10.60 -4.66
C CYS A 44 -15.33 -11.14 -6.02
N PHE A 45 -14.82 -10.28 -6.88
CA PHE A 45 -14.33 -10.63 -8.20
C PHE A 45 -12.82 -10.79 -8.16
N LYS A 46 -12.31 -12.00 -8.42
CA LYS A 46 -10.89 -12.24 -8.58
C LYS A 46 -10.43 -11.68 -9.92
N ILE A 47 -9.41 -10.83 -9.92
CA ILE A 47 -8.84 -10.20 -11.10
C ILE A 47 -7.43 -10.70 -11.36
N LYS A 48 -7.06 -10.82 -12.63
CA LYS A 48 -5.71 -11.25 -13.01
C LYS A 48 -4.70 -10.14 -12.77
N PHE A 49 -3.68 -10.46 -11.99
CA PHE A 49 -2.55 -9.60 -11.67
C PHE A 49 -1.25 -10.40 -11.77
N GLY A 50 -0.20 -9.85 -12.37
CA GLY A 50 1.09 -10.51 -12.54
C GLY A 50 2.23 -9.52 -12.71
N GLU A 51 3.35 -9.94 -13.28
CA GLU A 51 4.56 -9.11 -13.46
C GLU A 51 4.30 -7.80 -14.23
N ASN A 52 3.34 -7.81 -15.18
CA ASN A 52 2.95 -6.63 -15.94
C ASN A 52 1.82 -5.82 -15.28
N GLY A 53 1.53 -6.08 -14.01
CA GLY A 53 0.43 -5.49 -13.26
C GLY A 53 -0.92 -6.12 -13.57
N VAL A 54 -1.99 -5.32 -13.48
CA VAL A 54 -3.37 -5.78 -13.71
C VAL A 54 -3.60 -6.11 -15.19
N ASP A 55 -4.30 -7.23 -15.46
CA ASP A 55 -4.84 -7.53 -16.79
C ASP A 55 -6.06 -6.63 -17.04
N GLU A 56 -5.91 -5.67 -17.94
CA GLU A 56 -6.93 -4.66 -18.22
C GLU A 56 -8.20 -5.25 -18.83
N ALA A 57 -8.09 -6.27 -19.68
CA ALA A 57 -9.24 -6.89 -20.31
C ALA A 57 -10.05 -7.70 -19.28
N ASP A 58 -9.37 -8.44 -18.43
CA ASP A 58 -9.99 -9.18 -17.33
C ASP A 58 -10.64 -8.21 -16.33
N PHE A 59 -9.94 -7.16 -15.91
CA PHE A 59 -10.50 -6.14 -15.02
C PHE A 59 -11.79 -5.54 -15.58
N LYS A 60 -11.78 -5.10 -16.84
CA LYS A 60 -12.97 -4.52 -17.51
C LYS A 60 -14.11 -5.53 -17.62
N HIS A 61 -13.79 -6.79 -17.88
CA HIS A 61 -14.80 -7.86 -17.90
C HIS A 61 -15.44 -8.06 -16.53
N GLN A 62 -14.64 -8.19 -15.45
CA GLN A 62 -15.17 -8.35 -14.10
C GLN A 62 -15.96 -7.11 -13.65
N PHE A 63 -15.45 -5.91 -13.91
CA PHE A 63 -16.13 -4.65 -13.59
C PHE A 63 -17.49 -4.53 -14.29
N SER A 64 -17.62 -5.02 -15.53
CA SER A 64 -18.88 -4.97 -16.29
C SER A 64 -20.00 -5.83 -15.70
N GLN A 65 -19.68 -6.74 -14.78
CA GLN A 65 -20.68 -7.58 -14.08
C GLN A 65 -21.28 -6.88 -12.84
N ILE A 66 -20.71 -5.73 -12.45
CA ILE A 66 -21.19 -4.95 -11.30
C ILE A 66 -22.35 -4.09 -11.75
N GLU A 67 -23.52 -4.24 -11.09
CA GLU A 67 -24.64 -3.33 -11.28
C GLU A 67 -24.34 -2.00 -10.57
N LEU A 68 -24.10 -0.95 -11.36
CA LEU A 68 -23.88 0.41 -10.88
C LEU A 68 -25.21 1.15 -10.72
N ASP A 69 -25.32 1.94 -9.64
CA ASP A 69 -26.36 2.92 -9.42
C ASP A 69 -25.76 4.33 -9.28
N SER A 70 -26.62 5.36 -9.15
CA SER A 70 -26.19 6.76 -9.03
C SER A 70 -25.31 7.04 -7.79
N ASP A 71 -25.45 6.21 -6.76
CA ASP A 71 -24.82 6.39 -5.45
C ASP A 71 -23.61 5.45 -5.28
N SER A 72 -23.30 4.66 -6.31
CA SER A 72 -22.13 3.80 -6.32
C SER A 72 -20.84 4.61 -6.29
N CYS A 73 -19.97 4.31 -5.33
CA CYS A 73 -18.66 4.94 -5.17
C CYS A 73 -17.55 3.92 -5.38
N PHE A 74 -16.41 4.40 -5.91
CA PHE A 74 -15.25 3.56 -6.19
C PHE A 74 -14.02 4.05 -5.41
N VAL A 75 -13.40 3.14 -4.67
CA VAL A 75 -12.15 3.34 -3.91
C VAL A 75 -11.08 2.40 -4.44
N TYR A 76 -9.84 2.84 -4.46
CA TYR A 76 -8.77 2.05 -5.03
C TYR A 76 -7.48 2.02 -4.20
N GLY A 77 -6.76 0.91 -4.32
CA GLY A 77 -5.41 0.71 -3.79
C GLY A 77 -4.35 0.68 -4.90
N SER A 78 -3.25 -0.04 -4.66
CA SER A 78 -2.06 -0.05 -5.52
C SER A 78 -2.23 -0.75 -6.88
N LEU A 79 -3.36 -1.38 -7.14
CA LEU A 79 -3.64 -2.08 -8.40
C LEU A 79 -3.40 -1.22 -9.64
N PHE A 80 -3.76 0.07 -9.57
CA PHE A 80 -3.70 1.01 -10.70
C PHE A 80 -2.35 1.69 -10.86
N ASP A 81 -1.39 1.47 -9.96
CA ASP A 81 -0.03 2.05 -10.04
C ASP A 81 0.66 1.68 -11.36
N THR A 82 0.39 0.47 -11.87
CA THR A 82 0.93 -0.02 -13.14
C THR A 82 0.14 0.46 -14.36
N LYS A 83 -1.12 0.88 -14.19
CA LYS A 83 -2.05 1.22 -15.27
C LYS A 83 -2.96 2.42 -14.92
N PRO A 84 -2.42 3.65 -14.79
CA PRO A 84 -3.24 4.82 -14.45
C PRO A 84 -4.37 5.12 -15.46
N ALA A 85 -4.18 4.77 -16.73
CA ALA A 85 -5.22 4.93 -17.76
C ALA A 85 -6.47 4.08 -17.47
N LEU A 86 -6.31 2.90 -16.83
CA LEU A 86 -7.44 2.09 -16.41
C LEU A 86 -8.26 2.78 -15.31
N LEU A 87 -7.60 3.52 -14.40
CA LEU A 87 -8.30 4.33 -13.40
C LEU A 87 -9.11 5.47 -14.05
N ALA A 88 -8.59 6.10 -15.10
CA ALA A 88 -9.35 7.09 -15.88
C ALA A 88 -10.61 6.47 -16.48
N TRP A 89 -10.49 5.27 -17.08
CA TRP A 89 -11.62 4.52 -17.62
C TRP A 89 -12.69 4.20 -16.57
N VAL A 90 -12.29 3.86 -15.32
CA VAL A 90 -13.20 3.64 -14.20
C VAL A 90 -13.91 4.94 -13.81
N ALA A 91 -13.17 6.05 -13.70
CA ALA A 91 -13.69 7.34 -13.27
C ALA A 91 -14.77 7.94 -14.23
N GLU A 92 -14.81 7.49 -15.49
CA GLU A 92 -15.87 7.83 -16.45
C GLU A 92 -17.19 7.08 -16.18
N ARG A 93 -17.20 6.05 -15.33
CA ARG A 93 -18.32 5.09 -15.16
C ARG A 93 -18.89 5.06 -13.75
N VAL A 94 -18.11 5.48 -12.76
CA VAL A 94 -18.53 5.46 -11.35
C VAL A 94 -17.87 6.63 -10.61
N ASN A 95 -18.49 7.10 -9.54
CA ASN A 95 -17.96 8.17 -8.71
C ASN A 95 -16.64 7.72 -8.05
N LEU A 96 -15.51 8.25 -8.52
CA LEU A 96 -14.17 7.96 -8.01
C LEU A 96 -13.90 8.73 -6.71
N ILE A 97 -13.63 8.03 -5.64
CA ILE A 97 -13.23 8.56 -4.34
C ILE A 97 -11.69 8.50 -4.23
N GLY A 98 -11.07 9.64 -3.93
CA GLY A 98 -9.62 9.78 -3.82
C GLY A 98 -9.01 10.62 -4.94
N ASN A 99 -7.79 10.31 -5.33
CA ASN A 99 -7.04 11.07 -6.32
C ASN A 99 -7.38 10.67 -7.75
N SER A 100 -7.20 11.61 -8.68
CA SER A 100 -7.44 11.39 -10.09
C SER A 100 -6.37 10.49 -10.74
N ALA A 101 -6.72 9.89 -11.87
CA ALA A 101 -5.77 9.16 -12.70
C ALA A 101 -4.59 10.03 -13.17
N GLY A 102 -4.82 11.34 -13.38
CA GLY A 102 -3.75 12.28 -13.76
C GLY A 102 -2.72 12.47 -12.65
N ALA A 103 -3.16 12.59 -11.39
CA ALA A 103 -2.23 12.64 -10.24
C ALA A 103 -1.43 11.34 -10.12
N LEU A 104 -2.07 10.18 -10.28
CA LEU A 104 -1.41 8.88 -10.26
C LEU A 104 -0.41 8.74 -11.41
N GLN A 105 -0.78 9.13 -12.62
CA GLN A 105 0.10 9.12 -13.81
C GLN A 105 1.37 9.94 -13.59
N LEU A 106 1.24 11.15 -13.04
CA LEU A 106 2.36 12.03 -12.79
C LEU A 106 3.33 11.44 -11.77
N VAL A 107 2.83 10.97 -10.62
CA VAL A 107 3.70 10.45 -9.55
C VAL A 107 4.34 9.10 -9.89
N ARG A 108 3.86 8.40 -10.91
CA ARG A 108 4.47 7.17 -11.45
C ARG A 108 5.35 7.41 -12.66
N SER A 109 5.49 8.67 -13.11
CA SER A 109 6.38 9.07 -14.20
C SER A 109 7.70 9.68 -13.68
N PHE A 110 8.67 9.86 -14.55
CA PHE A 110 9.93 10.54 -14.23
C PHE A 110 9.72 12.04 -13.93
N ASP A 111 8.64 12.66 -14.42
CA ASP A 111 8.28 14.06 -14.14
C ASP A 111 7.97 14.33 -12.64
N PHE A 112 7.71 13.29 -11.87
CA PHE A 112 7.56 13.44 -10.42
C PHE A 112 8.82 14.01 -9.76
N PHE A 113 10.01 13.58 -10.18
CA PHE A 113 11.26 14.09 -9.62
C PHE A 113 11.49 15.55 -9.99
N LYS A 114 11.12 15.96 -11.20
CA LYS A 114 11.13 17.37 -11.60
C LYS A 114 10.19 18.20 -10.71
N LEU A 115 9.00 17.67 -10.41
CA LEU A 115 8.08 18.33 -9.47
C LEU A 115 8.70 18.46 -8.07
N LEU A 116 9.42 17.44 -7.57
CA LEU A 116 10.12 17.52 -6.29
C LEU A 116 11.19 18.63 -6.29
N ASP A 117 11.96 18.75 -7.38
CA ASP A 117 12.94 19.82 -7.57
C ASP A 117 12.29 21.20 -7.57
N ASP A 118 11.22 21.40 -8.37
CA ASP A 118 10.48 22.66 -8.46
C ASP A 118 9.89 23.09 -7.10
N LEU A 119 9.51 22.12 -6.27
CA LEU A 119 8.98 22.35 -4.93
C LEU A 119 10.07 22.43 -3.84
N ASN A 120 11.35 22.29 -4.19
CA ASN A 120 12.47 22.18 -3.26
C ASN A 120 12.22 21.10 -2.19
N ILE A 121 11.82 19.90 -2.62
CA ILE A 121 11.67 18.73 -1.77
C ILE A 121 12.88 17.81 -2.00
N VAL A 122 13.57 17.49 -0.92
CA VAL A 122 14.80 16.68 -0.97
C VAL A 122 14.47 15.25 -1.37
N HIS A 123 15.11 14.78 -2.44
CA HIS A 123 15.03 13.40 -2.92
C HIS A 123 16.41 12.92 -3.38
N PRO A 124 16.66 11.59 -3.50
CA PRO A 124 17.88 11.08 -4.07
C PRO A 124 18.07 11.52 -5.52
N GLU A 125 19.29 11.70 -5.95
CA GLU A 125 19.61 11.96 -7.35
C GLU A 125 19.02 10.90 -8.27
N VAL A 126 18.47 11.30 -9.42
CA VAL A 126 17.85 10.42 -10.41
C VAL A 126 18.33 10.73 -11.82
N GLN A 127 18.43 9.69 -12.65
CA GLN A 127 18.80 9.84 -14.06
C GLN A 127 18.22 8.72 -14.93
N LEU A 128 18.09 8.97 -16.24
CA LEU A 128 17.61 7.99 -17.22
C LEU A 128 18.72 7.16 -17.85
N SER A 129 19.94 7.69 -17.91
CA SER A 129 21.11 6.97 -18.41
C SER A 129 21.72 6.10 -17.34
N ALA A 130 22.31 4.96 -17.73
CA ALA A 130 23.04 4.13 -16.78
C ALA A 130 24.20 4.91 -16.14
N PRO A 131 24.39 4.83 -14.81
CA PRO A 131 25.51 5.48 -14.12
C PRO A 131 26.84 4.79 -14.45
N ASP A 132 27.92 5.57 -14.44
CA ASP A 132 29.29 5.04 -14.62
C ASP A 132 29.72 4.14 -13.45
N ASP A 133 29.28 4.47 -12.22
CA ASP A 133 29.48 3.70 -11.00
C ASP A 133 28.14 3.11 -10.54
N ALA A 134 27.89 1.84 -10.89
CA ALA A 134 26.61 1.19 -10.62
C ALA A 134 26.42 0.80 -9.15
N ASP A 135 27.45 0.71 -8.34
CA ASP A 135 27.39 0.16 -6.97
C ASP A 135 26.58 1.06 -6.02
N ASP A 136 26.61 2.37 -6.26
CA ASP A 136 25.87 3.37 -5.49
C ASP A 136 24.48 3.68 -6.02
N TRP A 137 23.98 2.94 -7.00
CA TRP A 137 22.72 3.22 -7.68
C TRP A 137 21.77 2.03 -7.69
N LEU A 138 20.49 2.37 -7.69
CA LEU A 138 19.37 1.44 -7.87
C LEU A 138 18.75 1.64 -9.24
N ALA A 139 18.41 0.56 -9.91
CA ALA A 139 17.55 0.56 -11.08
C ALA A 139 16.09 0.35 -10.63
N LYS A 140 15.16 1.15 -11.17
CA LYS A 140 13.74 1.12 -10.84
C LYS A 140 12.90 1.23 -12.10
N SER A 141 11.84 0.44 -12.19
CA SER A 141 10.88 0.58 -13.28
C SER A 141 9.81 1.61 -12.92
N LEU A 142 9.43 2.44 -13.89
CA LEU A 142 8.25 3.31 -13.79
C LEU A 142 6.97 2.45 -13.75
N PHE A 143 5.88 3.03 -13.24
CA PHE A 143 4.58 2.36 -13.17
C PHE A 143 4.62 0.99 -12.48
N SER A 144 5.29 0.93 -11.34
CA SER A 144 5.44 -0.28 -10.51
C SER A 144 5.05 -0.04 -9.06
N THR A 145 4.96 -1.11 -8.27
CA THR A 145 4.56 -1.04 -6.85
C THR A 145 5.23 -2.14 -6.02
N GLY A 146 5.22 -2.00 -4.68
CA GLY A 146 5.64 -3.03 -3.73
C GLY A 146 7.15 -3.28 -3.64
N GLY A 147 7.99 -2.45 -4.26
CA GLY A 147 9.45 -2.57 -4.21
C GLY A 147 10.05 -3.76 -4.97
N THR A 148 9.24 -4.60 -5.62
CA THR A 148 9.70 -5.78 -6.37
C THR A 148 10.51 -5.43 -7.61
N HIS A 149 10.31 -4.23 -8.13
CA HIS A 149 10.99 -3.67 -9.30
C HIS A 149 12.32 -2.97 -8.95
N VAL A 150 12.62 -2.78 -7.67
CA VAL A 150 13.82 -2.08 -7.20
C VAL A 150 14.98 -3.07 -7.05
N LYS A 151 16.11 -2.79 -7.70
CA LYS A 151 17.28 -3.68 -7.70
C LYS A 151 18.57 -2.89 -7.88
N PRO A 152 19.76 -3.48 -7.62
CA PRO A 152 21.04 -2.87 -7.96
C PRO A 152 21.09 -2.43 -9.43
N ALA A 153 21.75 -1.32 -9.73
CA ALA A 153 21.83 -0.80 -11.10
C ALA A 153 22.49 -1.78 -12.07
N SER A 154 23.38 -2.67 -11.59
CA SER A 154 23.97 -3.76 -12.37
C SER A 154 22.96 -4.80 -12.91
N MET A 155 21.73 -4.83 -12.37
CA MET A 155 20.63 -5.73 -12.78
C MET A 155 19.53 -4.98 -13.57
N CYS A 156 19.82 -3.80 -14.12
CA CYS A 156 18.83 -2.96 -14.81
C CYS A 156 18.19 -3.64 -16.03
N LYS A 157 16.94 -3.26 -16.32
CA LYS A 157 16.24 -3.54 -17.58
C LYS A 157 16.29 -2.28 -18.49
N LYS A 158 15.92 -2.45 -19.75
CA LYS A 158 16.04 -1.41 -20.79
C LYS A 158 15.32 -0.10 -20.45
N ASP A 159 14.18 -0.17 -19.79
CA ASP A 159 13.31 0.99 -19.54
C ASP A 159 13.33 1.45 -18.06
N ASP A 160 14.31 0.98 -17.30
CA ASP A 160 14.51 1.41 -15.91
C ASP A 160 15.14 2.81 -15.87
N TYR A 161 14.78 3.59 -14.85
CA TYR A 161 15.51 4.78 -14.43
C TYR A 161 16.43 4.44 -13.25
N PHE A 162 17.40 5.30 -12.98
CA PHE A 162 18.37 5.10 -11.91
C PHE A 162 18.16 6.11 -10.81
N GLN A 163 18.23 5.66 -9.57
CA GLN A 163 18.17 6.49 -8.37
C GLN A 163 19.35 6.19 -7.47
N ARG A 164 19.99 7.24 -6.96
CA ARG A 164 21.09 7.12 -6.00
C ARG A 164 20.62 6.34 -4.78
N LYS A 165 21.37 5.32 -4.38
CA LYS A 165 21.10 4.54 -3.19
C LYS A 165 21.39 5.38 -1.94
N ILE A 166 20.43 5.44 -1.03
CA ILE A 166 20.58 6.10 0.27
C ILE A 166 20.58 5.03 1.35
N GLU A 167 21.60 5.03 2.18
CA GLU A 167 21.66 4.14 3.35
C GLU A 167 20.91 4.80 4.51
N GLY A 168 19.94 4.09 5.09
CA GLY A 168 19.14 4.64 6.17
C GLY A 168 17.95 3.78 6.53
N VAL A 169 17.05 4.34 7.32
CA VAL A 169 15.84 3.66 7.79
C VAL A 169 14.67 4.00 6.87
N PRO A 170 13.98 2.99 6.29
CA PRO A 170 12.78 3.24 5.49
C PRO A 170 11.62 3.65 6.40
N VAL A 171 11.10 4.84 6.17
CA VAL A 171 10.01 5.45 6.94
C VAL A 171 8.95 6.01 6.00
N SER A 172 7.72 6.16 6.50
CA SER A 172 6.66 6.79 5.73
C SER A 172 5.76 7.67 6.59
N LEU A 173 5.13 8.65 5.92
CA LEU A 173 4.04 9.44 6.47
C LEU A 173 2.73 8.96 5.84
N LEU A 174 1.76 8.59 6.67
CA LEU A 174 0.36 8.48 6.24
C LEU A 174 -0.36 9.80 6.53
N PHE A 175 -1.07 10.36 5.55
CA PHE A 175 -1.77 11.63 5.69
C PHE A 175 -3.10 11.63 4.91
N VAL A 176 -4.02 12.49 5.33
CA VAL A 176 -5.24 12.77 4.60
C VAL A 176 -5.16 14.17 4.01
N ALA A 177 -5.65 14.34 2.79
CA ALA A 177 -5.62 15.59 2.05
C ALA A 177 -7.01 15.97 1.52
N ASP A 178 -7.33 17.26 1.50
CA ASP A 178 -8.63 17.82 1.06
C ASP A 178 -8.55 18.62 -0.25
N GLY A 179 -7.45 18.47 -0.97
CA GLY A 179 -7.14 19.23 -2.19
C GLY A 179 -6.30 20.48 -1.94
N LYS A 180 -6.13 20.90 -0.69
CA LYS A 180 -5.40 22.13 -0.30
C LYS A 180 -4.45 21.91 0.87
N VAL A 181 -4.88 21.16 1.86
CA VAL A 181 -4.18 20.93 3.12
C VAL A 181 -3.94 19.44 3.33
N ALA A 182 -2.73 19.10 3.75
CA ALA A 182 -2.38 17.76 4.23
C ALA A 182 -2.49 17.74 5.76
N THR A 183 -3.19 16.72 6.29
CA THR A 183 -3.30 16.47 7.73
C THR A 183 -2.61 15.14 8.04
N THR A 184 -1.60 15.17 8.90
CA THR A 184 -0.85 13.99 9.33
C THR A 184 -1.75 13.02 10.09
N ILE A 185 -1.69 11.73 9.72
CA ILE A 185 -2.29 10.62 10.45
C ILE A 185 -1.23 9.98 11.34
N GLY A 186 -0.07 9.62 10.80
CA GLY A 186 1.01 9.05 11.58
C GLY A 186 2.24 8.69 10.76
N PHE A 187 3.33 8.41 11.49
CA PHE A 187 4.60 8.00 10.92
C PHE A 187 4.80 6.50 11.11
N ASN A 188 5.34 5.85 10.08
CA ASN A 188 5.56 4.42 10.07
C ASN A 188 7.02 4.10 9.76
N GLN A 189 7.46 2.92 10.19
CA GLN A 189 8.68 2.30 9.69
C GLN A 189 8.28 1.08 8.85
N GLN A 190 8.90 0.94 7.69
CA GLN A 190 8.61 -0.15 6.75
C GLN A 190 9.61 -1.30 6.92
N PHE A 191 9.17 -2.50 6.57
CA PHE A 191 9.97 -3.72 6.56
C PHE A 191 10.09 -4.26 5.13
N SER A 192 11.22 -4.90 4.84
CA SER A 192 11.43 -5.63 3.60
C SER A 192 11.65 -7.13 3.85
N ALA A 193 11.26 -7.95 2.88
CA ALA A 193 11.58 -9.39 2.82
C ALA A 193 12.44 -9.63 1.56
N PRO A 194 13.76 -9.39 1.65
CA PRO A 194 14.64 -9.43 0.49
C PRO A 194 14.80 -10.85 -0.06
N THR A 195 14.85 -10.95 -1.39
CA THR A 195 15.39 -12.10 -2.12
C THR A 195 16.51 -11.62 -3.04
N VAL A 196 17.19 -12.54 -3.71
CA VAL A 196 18.25 -12.18 -4.68
C VAL A 196 17.68 -11.32 -5.81
N GLU A 197 16.48 -11.70 -6.31
CA GLU A 197 15.83 -11.00 -7.43
C GLU A 197 15.07 -9.75 -6.99
N MET A 198 14.61 -9.71 -5.73
CA MET A 198 13.76 -8.64 -5.17
C MET A 198 14.30 -8.13 -3.83
N PRO A 199 15.47 -7.46 -3.80
CA PRO A 199 16.13 -7.07 -2.55
C PRO A 199 15.40 -6.02 -1.73
N TYR A 200 14.40 -5.35 -2.30
CA TYR A 200 13.60 -4.30 -1.65
C TYR A 200 12.10 -4.63 -1.59
N ARG A 201 11.74 -5.92 -1.74
CA ARG A 201 10.34 -6.36 -1.67
C ARG A 201 9.72 -5.95 -0.32
N PHE A 202 8.61 -5.20 -0.39
CA PHE A 202 7.87 -4.79 0.79
C PHE A 202 7.36 -6.01 1.58
N ALA A 203 7.48 -5.95 2.89
CA ALA A 203 6.99 -7.01 3.76
C ALA A 203 5.99 -6.51 4.81
N GLY A 204 5.94 -5.24 5.12
CA GLY A 204 5.04 -4.73 6.14
C GLY A 204 5.51 -3.43 6.75
N ALA A 205 4.84 -3.03 7.82
CA ALA A 205 5.16 -1.79 8.53
C ALA A 205 4.72 -1.84 10.00
N VAL A 206 5.25 -0.91 10.78
CA VAL A 206 4.77 -0.58 12.12
C VAL A 206 4.42 0.90 12.19
N ASN A 207 3.31 1.22 12.84
CA ASN A 207 2.87 2.60 13.05
C ASN A 207 3.41 3.22 14.34
N ASN A 208 3.04 4.49 14.57
CA ASN A 208 3.39 5.27 15.77
C ASN A 208 4.89 5.35 16.05
N VAL A 209 5.69 5.36 14.99
CA VAL A 209 7.13 5.54 15.11
C VAL A 209 7.43 6.97 15.55
N VAL A 210 8.20 7.11 16.62
CA VAL A 210 8.64 8.42 17.12
C VAL A 210 9.84 8.91 16.31
N LEU A 211 9.59 9.87 15.42
CA LEU A 211 10.65 10.54 14.66
C LEU A 211 11.06 11.85 15.36
N PRO A 212 12.32 12.29 15.19
CA PRO A 212 12.74 13.62 15.65
C PRO A 212 11.86 14.73 15.04
N LEU A 213 11.55 15.77 15.81
CA LEU A 213 10.64 16.85 15.38
C LEU A 213 11.05 17.47 14.02
N GLN A 214 12.34 17.67 13.82
CA GLN A 214 12.88 18.18 12.55
C GLN A 214 12.55 17.26 11.36
N VAL A 215 12.54 15.94 11.55
CA VAL A 215 12.18 14.95 10.50
C VAL A 215 10.69 14.96 10.24
N GLN A 216 9.88 15.05 11.32
CA GLN A 216 8.42 15.20 11.17
C GLN A 216 8.08 16.47 10.37
N GLN A 217 8.75 17.59 10.63
CA GLN A 217 8.55 18.83 9.89
C GLN A 217 8.88 18.70 8.40
N GLN A 218 9.97 18.00 8.04
CA GLN A 218 10.32 17.73 6.64
C GLN A 218 9.21 16.94 5.93
N PHE A 219 8.65 15.91 6.56
CA PHE A 219 7.52 15.16 6.03
C PHE A 219 6.27 16.03 5.83
N VAL A 220 5.88 16.77 6.86
CA VAL A 220 4.67 17.62 6.84
C VAL A 220 4.78 18.71 5.77
N GLU A 221 5.96 19.32 5.63
CA GLU A 221 6.21 20.32 4.59
C GLU A 221 6.12 19.71 3.19
N ALA A 222 6.75 18.55 2.96
CA ALA A 222 6.69 17.86 1.68
C ALA A 222 5.25 17.46 1.32
N ALA A 223 4.50 16.86 2.25
CA ALA A 223 3.11 16.48 2.05
C ALA A 223 2.22 17.69 1.75
N GLY A 224 2.43 18.82 2.44
CA GLY A 224 1.70 20.07 2.20
C GLY A 224 1.96 20.63 0.82
N LYS A 225 3.24 20.72 0.39
CA LYS A 225 3.63 21.20 -0.94
C LYS A 225 3.05 20.31 -2.06
N LEU A 226 3.17 18.98 -1.92
CA LEU A 226 2.62 18.03 -2.88
C LEU A 226 1.10 18.08 -2.94
N THR A 227 0.43 18.23 -1.79
CA THR A 227 -1.04 18.40 -1.76
C THR A 227 -1.48 19.64 -2.52
N ALA A 228 -0.83 20.77 -2.29
CA ALA A 228 -1.16 22.02 -2.97
C ALA A 228 -0.87 21.96 -4.49
N ALA A 229 0.23 21.32 -4.89
CA ALA A 229 0.63 21.22 -6.30
C ALA A 229 -0.25 20.25 -7.11
N LEU A 230 -0.67 19.12 -6.51
CA LEU A 230 -1.40 18.04 -7.19
C LEU A 230 -2.90 18.03 -6.87
N GLY A 231 -3.38 18.87 -5.95
CA GLY A 231 -4.76 18.85 -5.49
C GLY A 231 -5.14 17.52 -4.83
N LEU A 232 -4.22 16.93 -4.04
CA LEU A 232 -4.40 15.58 -3.47
C LEU A 232 -5.63 15.52 -2.57
N LYS A 233 -6.36 14.40 -2.65
CA LYS A 233 -7.58 14.13 -1.89
C LYS A 233 -7.53 12.77 -1.20
N GLY A 234 -8.26 12.64 -0.09
CA GLY A 234 -8.35 11.40 0.66
C GLY A 234 -7.02 11.00 1.30
N ILE A 235 -6.85 9.70 1.54
CA ILE A 235 -5.64 9.13 2.14
C ILE A 235 -4.52 9.02 1.11
N ASN A 236 -3.32 9.39 1.54
CA ASN A 236 -2.09 9.30 0.76
C ASN A 236 -0.95 8.82 1.67
N SER A 237 0.10 8.24 1.10
CA SER A 237 1.35 7.99 1.83
C SER A 237 2.57 8.53 1.09
N LEU A 238 3.52 9.04 1.85
CA LEU A 238 4.78 9.58 1.36
C LEU A 238 5.91 8.72 1.93
N ASP A 239 6.63 8.01 1.07
CA ASP A 239 7.69 7.08 1.46
C ASP A 239 9.05 7.75 1.34
N ALA A 240 9.93 7.46 2.30
CA ALA A 240 11.25 8.10 2.41
C ALA A 240 12.29 7.19 3.06
N VAL A 241 13.56 7.55 2.90
CA VAL A 241 14.66 7.02 3.70
C VAL A 241 15.15 8.12 4.65
N LEU A 242 15.29 7.78 5.91
CA LEU A 242 15.86 8.62 6.95
C LEU A 242 17.36 8.31 7.12
N GLU A 243 18.22 9.21 6.68
CA GLU A 243 19.65 9.18 6.88
C GLU A 243 20.03 10.21 7.97
N GLY A 244 20.31 9.74 9.19
CA GLY A 244 20.58 10.60 10.32
C GLY A 244 19.38 11.52 10.63
N LYS A 245 19.46 12.80 10.25
CA LYS A 245 18.38 13.80 10.39
C LYS A 245 17.84 14.29 9.06
N LYS A 246 18.36 13.79 7.95
CA LYS A 246 17.94 14.17 6.60
C LYS A 246 16.93 13.15 6.09
N LEU A 247 15.83 13.66 5.58
CA LEU A 247 14.76 12.87 4.98
C LEU A 247 14.89 12.93 3.46
N TRP A 248 14.98 11.78 2.82
CA TRP A 248 15.03 11.63 1.39
C TRP A 248 13.72 11.06 0.88
N ILE A 249 12.90 11.89 0.24
CA ILE A 249 11.61 11.46 -0.32
C ILE A 249 11.85 10.55 -1.52
N LEU A 250 11.25 9.36 -1.50
CA LEU A 250 11.39 8.36 -2.55
C LEU A 250 10.21 8.35 -3.52
N GLU A 251 8.99 8.32 -2.96
CA GLU A 251 7.75 8.24 -3.74
C GLU A 251 6.53 8.77 -2.98
N LEU A 252 5.54 9.20 -3.73
CA LEU A 252 4.20 9.50 -3.24
C LEU A 252 3.23 8.42 -3.73
N ASN A 253 2.43 7.88 -2.81
CA ASN A 253 1.34 6.96 -3.09
C ASN A 253 0.00 7.68 -2.92
N PRO A 254 -0.60 8.25 -3.99
CA PRO A 254 -1.82 9.05 -3.91
C PRO A 254 -3.06 8.15 -3.90
N ARG A 255 -3.13 7.23 -2.96
CA ARG A 255 -4.16 6.18 -2.84
C ARG A 255 -4.09 5.49 -1.50
N LEU A 256 -5.03 4.60 -1.21
CA LEU A 256 -4.93 3.73 -0.05
C LEU A 256 -3.67 2.83 -0.17
N SER A 257 -2.93 2.72 0.92
CA SER A 257 -1.67 1.95 1.02
C SER A 257 -1.78 0.88 2.10
N ALA A 258 -0.81 -0.05 2.16
CA ALA A 258 -0.79 -1.12 3.16
C ALA A 258 -0.90 -0.56 4.59
N THR A 259 -0.20 0.53 4.91
CA THR A 259 -0.25 1.17 6.23
C THR A 259 -1.65 1.64 6.67
N PHE A 260 -2.64 1.65 5.77
CA PHE A 260 -4.05 1.91 6.12
C PHE A 260 -4.56 0.97 7.22
N ASN A 261 -4.17 -0.31 7.20
CA ASN A 261 -4.62 -1.32 8.16
C ASN A 261 -4.12 -1.05 9.60
N LEU A 262 -3.09 -0.24 9.74
CA LEU A 262 -2.48 0.07 11.03
C LEU A 262 -3.23 1.16 11.81
N TYR A 263 -4.21 1.83 11.19
CA TYR A 263 -4.91 2.96 11.78
C TYR A 263 -6.43 2.78 11.74
N PRO A 264 -7.16 3.14 12.79
CA PRO A 264 -8.62 3.00 12.83
C PRO A 264 -9.31 4.12 12.03
N ASN A 265 -10.53 3.83 11.58
CA ASN A 265 -11.50 4.81 11.05
C ASN A 265 -11.05 5.63 9.83
N LEU A 266 -10.05 5.20 9.08
CA LEU A 266 -9.50 5.96 7.96
C LEU A 266 -10.42 6.07 6.75
N LEU A 267 -11.28 5.08 6.50
CA LEU A 267 -12.14 5.08 5.32
C LEU A 267 -13.11 6.27 5.33
N LYS A 268 -13.70 6.58 6.47
CA LYS A 268 -14.56 7.77 6.64
C LYS A 268 -13.81 9.06 6.33
N SER A 269 -12.56 9.17 6.79
CA SER A 269 -11.70 10.31 6.49
C SER A 269 -11.34 10.39 5.01
N HIS A 270 -11.09 9.23 4.36
CA HIS A 270 -10.80 9.14 2.94
C HIS A 270 -11.99 9.64 2.10
N ILE A 271 -13.18 9.15 2.37
CA ILE A 271 -14.41 9.53 1.66
C ILE A 271 -14.73 11.02 1.89
N GLY A 272 -14.79 11.48 3.15
CA GLY A 272 -15.13 12.85 3.49
C GLY A 272 -14.13 13.88 2.94
N ALA A 273 -12.83 13.59 2.94
CA ALA A 273 -11.82 14.46 2.35
C ALA A 273 -11.93 14.53 0.82
N SER A 274 -12.36 13.45 0.19
CA SER A 274 -12.55 13.38 -1.27
C SER A 274 -13.79 14.13 -1.74
N SER A 275 -14.87 14.12 -0.95
CA SER A 275 -16.14 14.81 -1.26
C SER A 275 -16.14 16.30 -0.87
N GLY A 276 -15.11 16.77 -0.18
CA GLY A 276 -15.05 18.15 0.33
C GLY A 276 -15.79 18.38 1.65
N GLU A 277 -16.31 17.32 2.26
CA GLU A 277 -16.97 17.33 3.57
C GLU A 277 -16.00 17.12 4.75
N PHE A 278 -14.71 17.14 4.47
CA PHE A 278 -13.68 16.87 5.46
C PHE A 278 -13.62 17.96 6.52
N VAL A 279 -14.09 17.64 7.73
CA VAL A 279 -13.84 18.44 8.91
C VAL A 279 -12.40 18.19 9.34
N LYS A 280 -11.55 19.21 9.29
CA LYS A 280 -10.16 19.16 9.75
C LYS A 280 -10.10 18.55 11.15
N VAL A 281 -9.77 17.26 11.20
CA VAL A 281 -9.50 16.61 12.48
C VAL A 281 -8.13 17.12 12.93
N SER A 282 -8.04 17.71 14.11
CA SER A 282 -6.75 18.19 14.64
C SER A 282 -5.76 17.03 14.65
N ASN A 283 -4.49 17.27 14.32
CA ASN A 283 -3.42 16.26 14.37
C ASN A 283 -3.38 15.51 15.71
N GLU A 284 -3.77 16.18 16.79
CA GLU A 284 -3.92 15.64 18.13
C GLU A 284 -4.98 14.51 18.21
N PHE A 285 -5.98 14.50 17.31
CA PHE A 285 -7.05 13.50 17.35
C PHE A 285 -6.58 12.10 16.93
N TYR A 286 -5.70 11.98 15.91
CA TYR A 286 -5.18 10.69 15.48
C TYR A 286 -4.02 10.22 16.37
N LEU A 287 -3.07 11.08 16.67
CA LEU A 287 -1.89 10.73 17.47
C LEU A 287 -2.23 10.51 18.96
N ALA A 288 -3.16 11.31 19.53
CA ALA A 288 -3.52 11.21 20.95
C ALA A 288 -4.46 10.02 21.30
N LYS A 289 -5.12 9.41 20.31
CA LYS A 289 -6.06 8.29 20.56
C LYS A 289 -5.43 6.91 20.50
N MET A 290 -4.24 6.76 19.96
CA MET A 290 -3.60 5.44 19.87
C MET A 290 -2.69 5.23 21.08
N SER A 291 -3.19 4.48 22.06
CA SER A 291 -2.42 4.07 23.24
C SER A 291 -1.43 2.93 22.96
N THR A 292 -1.51 2.34 21.75
CA THR A 292 -0.73 1.18 21.31
C THR A 292 -0.20 1.40 19.91
N SER A 293 0.81 0.63 19.54
CA SER A 293 1.31 0.55 18.16
C SER A 293 0.91 -0.78 17.55
N LYS A 294 0.63 -0.74 16.25
CA LYS A 294 0.29 -1.91 15.43
C LYS A 294 1.39 -2.17 14.41
N ALA A 295 1.67 -3.43 14.18
CA ALA A 295 2.56 -3.90 13.12
C ALA A 295 1.85 -4.92 12.25
N GLU A 296 2.13 -4.91 10.97
CA GLU A 296 1.75 -5.95 10.01
C GLU A 296 2.98 -6.49 9.30
N LEU A 297 2.97 -7.79 8.98
CA LEU A 297 4.03 -8.43 8.23
C LEU A 297 3.46 -9.49 7.29
N ILE A 298 3.72 -9.35 5.99
CA ILE A 298 3.39 -10.35 4.98
C ILE A 298 4.36 -11.52 5.13
N LEU A 299 3.83 -12.70 5.37
CA LEU A 299 4.59 -13.93 5.36
C LEU A 299 4.69 -14.45 3.93
N TYR A 300 5.90 -14.54 3.42
CA TYR A 300 6.20 -15.12 2.10
C TYR A 300 6.69 -16.56 2.23
N ALA A 301 6.35 -17.39 1.24
CA ALA A 301 6.79 -18.77 1.17
C ALA A 301 8.28 -18.86 0.79
N ASP A 302 9.09 -19.53 1.60
CA ASP A 302 10.51 -19.78 1.28
C ASP A 302 10.69 -20.93 0.27
N HIS A 303 9.66 -21.73 0.09
CA HIS A 303 9.55 -22.83 -0.87
C HIS A 303 8.08 -23.12 -1.15
N ALA A 304 7.77 -23.87 -2.18
CA ALA A 304 6.40 -24.23 -2.48
C ALA A 304 5.75 -24.98 -1.31
N LEU A 305 4.55 -24.54 -0.90
CA LEU A 305 3.79 -25.08 0.21
C LEU A 305 2.44 -25.63 -0.25
N ASN A 306 1.98 -26.64 0.49
CA ASN A 306 0.65 -27.20 0.32
C ASN A 306 -0.06 -27.13 1.69
N ILE A 307 -0.94 -26.14 1.88
CA ILE A 307 -1.59 -25.91 3.17
C ILE A 307 -2.86 -26.76 3.24
N PRO A 308 -3.04 -27.59 4.29
CA PRO A 308 -4.24 -28.39 4.47
C PRO A 308 -5.50 -27.53 4.63
N VAL A 309 -6.64 -28.04 4.16
CA VAL A 309 -7.95 -27.35 4.23
C VAL A 309 -8.38 -27.08 5.68
N ASP A 310 -8.01 -27.96 6.58
CA ASP A 310 -8.33 -27.92 8.00
C ASP A 310 -7.28 -27.17 8.84
N PHE A 311 -6.31 -26.50 8.20
CA PHE A 311 -5.34 -25.68 8.92
C PHE A 311 -6.05 -24.56 9.70
N SER A 312 -5.80 -24.51 11.00
CA SER A 312 -6.42 -23.53 11.89
C SER A 312 -5.61 -22.24 11.92
N TRP A 313 -6.07 -21.23 11.21
CA TRP A 313 -5.44 -19.92 11.20
C TRP A 313 -5.63 -19.21 12.54
N PRO A 314 -4.56 -18.67 13.16
CA PRO A 314 -4.68 -17.84 14.35
C PRO A 314 -5.47 -16.55 14.08
N ASP A 315 -6.13 -16.00 15.11
CA ASP A 315 -6.94 -14.77 15.04
C ASP A 315 -6.15 -13.48 14.72
N TRP A 316 -4.84 -13.55 14.82
CA TRP A 316 -3.92 -12.46 14.46
C TRP A 316 -3.38 -12.58 13.03
N VAL A 317 -3.96 -13.46 12.21
CA VAL A 317 -3.66 -13.63 10.78
C VAL A 317 -4.83 -13.13 9.95
N ALA A 318 -4.54 -12.52 8.83
CA ALA A 318 -5.50 -12.10 7.82
C ALA A 318 -4.93 -12.27 6.40
N ASP A 319 -5.69 -11.90 5.38
CA ASP A 319 -5.38 -12.20 3.99
C ASP A 319 -5.17 -13.73 3.83
N ILE A 320 -6.16 -14.50 4.31
CA ILE A 320 -6.14 -15.95 4.35
C ILE A 320 -6.46 -16.49 2.95
N PRO A 321 -5.56 -17.26 2.33
CA PRO A 321 -5.76 -17.75 0.97
C PRO A 321 -7.07 -18.56 0.84
N SER A 322 -7.76 -18.40 -0.27
CA SER A 322 -8.94 -19.20 -0.57
C SER A 322 -8.56 -20.59 -1.08
N PHE A 323 -9.41 -21.58 -0.78
CA PHE A 323 -9.20 -22.95 -1.24
C PHE A 323 -9.64 -23.10 -2.70
N GLU A 324 -8.74 -23.59 -3.54
CA GLU A 324 -9.05 -24.04 -4.88
C GLU A 324 -8.87 -25.56 -4.95
N ASN A 325 -9.91 -26.29 -5.34
CA ASN A 325 -9.88 -27.76 -5.49
C ASN A 325 -9.41 -28.55 -4.24
N GLY A 326 -9.77 -28.08 -3.04
CA GLY A 326 -9.54 -28.80 -1.78
C GLY A 326 -8.14 -28.67 -1.19
N SER A 327 -7.29 -27.78 -1.70
CA SER A 327 -6.00 -27.42 -1.10
C SER A 327 -5.60 -25.99 -1.43
N ILE A 328 -4.74 -25.40 -0.59
CA ILE A 328 -4.07 -24.13 -0.89
C ILE A 328 -2.65 -24.46 -1.35
N LYS A 329 -2.34 -24.11 -2.60
CA LYS A 329 -0.98 -24.26 -3.15
C LYS A 329 -0.37 -22.87 -3.28
N ILE A 330 0.74 -22.65 -2.58
CA ILE A 330 1.51 -21.41 -2.61
C ILE A 330 2.87 -21.72 -3.23
N ALA A 331 3.24 -20.99 -4.26
CA ALA A 331 4.55 -21.14 -4.88
C ALA A 331 5.64 -20.45 -4.04
N GLU A 332 6.89 -20.81 -4.28
CA GLU A 332 8.02 -20.11 -3.66
C GLU A 332 7.98 -18.63 -3.98
N ASN A 333 8.30 -17.80 -2.97
CA ASN A 333 8.24 -16.33 -3.02
C ASN A 333 6.85 -15.69 -3.12
N GLU A 334 5.76 -16.47 -3.19
CA GLU A 334 4.41 -15.92 -3.11
C GLU A 334 4.02 -15.56 -1.67
N PRO A 335 3.14 -14.55 -1.47
CA PRO A 335 2.61 -14.23 -0.16
C PRO A 335 1.67 -15.34 0.31
N ILE A 336 1.79 -15.71 1.59
CA ILE A 336 0.92 -16.70 2.23
C ILE A 336 -0.26 -16.00 2.91
N CYS A 337 0.05 -15.01 3.76
CA CYS A 337 -0.92 -14.29 4.57
C CYS A 337 -0.27 -13.05 5.18
N THR A 338 -1.06 -12.23 5.89
CA THR A 338 -0.57 -11.10 6.68
C THR A 338 -0.71 -11.38 8.16
N VAL A 339 0.38 -11.22 8.91
CA VAL A 339 0.46 -11.38 10.36
C VAL A 339 0.33 -10.02 11.04
N PHE A 340 -0.51 -9.90 12.07
CA PHE A 340 -0.71 -8.68 12.83
C PHE A 340 -0.26 -8.79 14.27
N ALA A 341 0.25 -7.69 14.82
CA ALA A 341 0.58 -7.57 16.23
C ALA A 341 0.24 -6.18 16.75
N GLU A 342 -0.11 -6.09 18.03
CA GLU A 342 -0.34 -4.83 18.73
C GLU A 342 0.39 -4.87 20.07
N ALA A 343 1.09 -3.79 20.43
CA ALA A 343 1.85 -3.66 21.67
C ALA A 343 1.91 -2.19 22.12
N GLN A 344 2.52 -1.94 23.29
CA GLN A 344 2.58 -0.61 23.92
C GLN A 344 3.33 0.44 23.09
N ASP A 345 4.27 0.03 22.24
CA ASP A 345 5.06 0.93 21.38
C ASP A 345 5.48 0.23 20.08
N ALA A 346 6.04 0.99 19.15
CA ALA A 346 6.43 0.50 17.82
C ALA A 346 7.49 -0.61 17.87
N LEU A 347 8.46 -0.52 18.78
CA LEU A 347 9.51 -1.54 18.92
C LEU A 347 8.94 -2.86 19.43
N ALA A 348 8.09 -2.80 20.45
CA ALA A 348 7.43 -3.99 21.00
C ALA A 348 6.47 -4.63 19.99
N ALA A 349 5.71 -3.83 19.21
CA ALA A 349 4.83 -4.33 18.16
C ALA A 349 5.63 -5.00 17.01
N GLN A 350 6.76 -4.42 16.63
CA GLN A 350 7.67 -5.00 15.63
C GLN A 350 8.25 -6.35 16.12
N GLN A 351 8.72 -6.41 17.35
CA GLN A 351 9.25 -7.65 17.91
C GLN A 351 8.18 -8.75 17.99
N LEU A 352 6.97 -8.37 18.39
CA LEU A 352 5.85 -9.30 18.52
C LEU A 352 5.40 -9.84 17.16
N VAL A 353 5.30 -8.99 16.12
CA VAL A 353 4.92 -9.47 14.78
C VAL A 353 5.96 -10.43 14.21
N LEU A 354 7.25 -10.16 14.41
CA LEU A 354 8.32 -11.07 14.01
C LEU A 354 8.28 -12.41 14.75
N GLN A 355 7.94 -12.40 16.07
CA GLN A 355 7.77 -13.61 16.86
C GLN A 355 6.59 -14.46 16.36
N LYS A 356 5.41 -13.83 16.15
CA LYS A 356 4.22 -14.48 15.62
C LYS A 356 4.48 -15.09 14.24
N THR A 357 5.15 -14.37 13.36
CA THR A 357 5.53 -14.87 12.04
C THR A 357 6.41 -16.12 12.12
N LYS A 358 7.37 -16.16 13.04
CA LYS A 358 8.21 -17.36 13.25
C LYS A 358 7.41 -18.55 13.78
N ILE A 359 6.42 -18.32 14.63
CA ILE A 359 5.53 -19.37 15.15
C ILE A 359 4.70 -19.95 14.00
N LEU A 360 3.97 -19.08 13.27
CA LEU A 360 3.12 -19.50 12.15
C LEU A 360 3.91 -20.28 11.08
N LYS A 361 5.12 -19.81 10.76
CA LYS A 361 5.98 -20.47 9.80
C LYS A 361 6.34 -21.90 10.21
N ARG A 362 6.57 -22.16 11.52
CA ARG A 362 6.84 -23.50 12.03
C ARG A 362 5.60 -24.40 11.95
N GLU A 363 4.42 -23.88 12.28
CA GLU A 363 3.15 -24.61 12.19
C GLU A 363 2.87 -25.02 10.75
N LEU A 364 2.97 -24.09 9.80
CA LEU A 364 2.80 -24.37 8.36
C LEU A 364 3.77 -25.44 7.83
N LEU A 365 5.00 -25.49 8.35
CA LEU A 365 6.00 -26.52 7.94
C LEU A 365 5.74 -27.90 8.56
N HIS A 366 5.09 -27.96 9.72
CA HIS A 366 4.75 -29.24 10.39
C HIS A 366 3.55 -29.88 9.72
N ASP A 367 2.56 -29.13 9.29
CA ASP A 367 1.31 -29.62 8.70
C ASP A 367 1.41 -29.85 7.19
N SER A 368 2.51 -29.41 6.57
CA SER A 368 2.79 -29.61 5.14
C SER A 368 3.48 -30.95 4.82
N LYS A 369 3.73 -31.81 5.84
CA LYS A 369 4.35 -33.14 5.71
C LYS A 369 3.27 -34.24 5.75
#